data_03d14c64e90b098ac8b8a582d051e658
#
_entry.id   03d14c64e90b098ac8b8a582d051e658
#
_cell.length_a   1.000
_cell.length_b   1.000
_cell.length_c   1.000
_cell.angle_alpha   90.00
_cell.angle_beta   90.00
_cell.angle_gamma   90.00
#
_symmetry.space_group_name_H-M   'P 1'
#
loop_
_entity.id
_entity.type
_entity.pdbx_description
1 polymer ?
#
loop_
_entity_poly.entity_id
_entity_poly.type
_entity_poly.pdbx_seq_one_letter_code
_entity_poly.pdbx_strand_id
1 'polypeptide(L)'
;MEKNSKKSALHEKDGIPQPESFSQSALEKVVRSRKIQPGSEELVNGILAGDIAALSRAITLVESTNVTHLAKANEIINACLPHANKSVRIGITGVPGVGKSTFIEAFGKHLTSLGKKVAVLAVDPSSTISHGSILGDKTRMEELVKDKNAYIRPSASGETLGGVARKTRETIILCEAAGFDTIVIETVGVGQSETAVHSMVDFFLLLKISGAGDELQGIKRGIMEMADAIVINKADGDNINKAKLAKTEFNRALHLFPAKSSGWIPTVSTCSAYEKTGIDAVWQTISDYLELVKTNHYFEEKRKDQNQYWMMETINEQLKNNFYHHPEIIALLEQNKKAVQNDELSPFAAAMILLEKYFK
;
A
#
# COMPACT_ATOMS: atom_id res chain seq x y z
N MET A 1 -35.21 -63.92 33.22
CA MET A 1 -35.07 -63.17 31.98
C MET A 1 -33.81 -62.30 32.05
N GLU A 2 -32.71 -62.88 31.65
CA GLU A 2 -31.39 -62.19 31.65
C GLU A 2 -31.27 -61.37 30.37
N LYS A 3 -30.97 -60.09 30.54
CA LYS A 3 -30.67 -59.18 29.44
C LYS A 3 -29.18 -59.30 29.01
N ASN A 4 -28.97 -59.97 27.90
CA ASN A 4 -27.67 -60.03 27.21
C ASN A 4 -27.25 -58.61 26.76
N SER A 5 -26.25 -57.97 27.40
CA SER A 5 -25.59 -56.76 26.93
C SER A 5 -24.53 -57.14 25.89
N LYS A 6 -24.76 -56.76 24.64
CA LYS A 6 -23.76 -56.89 23.58
C LYS A 6 -22.55 -56.01 23.91
N LYS A 7 -21.40 -56.61 24.19
CA LYS A 7 -20.12 -55.91 24.33
C LYS A 7 -19.71 -55.37 22.98
N SER A 8 -19.57 -54.02 22.87
CA SER A 8 -18.99 -53.35 21.72
C SER A 8 -17.53 -53.73 21.55
N ALA A 9 -17.09 -53.99 20.31
CA ALA A 9 -15.70 -54.36 19.97
C ALA A 9 -14.75 -53.12 19.88
N LEU A 10 -15.24 -51.93 20.19
CA LEU A 10 -14.45 -50.71 20.21
C LEU A 10 -13.86 -50.49 21.61
N HIS A 11 -12.55 -50.74 21.73
CA HIS A 11 -11.77 -50.27 22.87
C HIS A 11 -11.31 -48.84 22.59
N GLU A 12 -11.90 -47.85 23.26
CA GLU A 12 -11.35 -46.53 23.32
C GLU A 12 -10.03 -46.56 24.07
N LYS A 13 -8.93 -46.22 23.41
CA LYS A 13 -7.65 -45.94 24.06
C LYS A 13 -7.65 -44.50 24.52
N ASP A 14 -7.34 -44.25 25.77
CA ASP A 14 -7.08 -42.90 26.29
C ASP A 14 -6.07 -42.19 25.39
N GLY A 15 -6.42 -41.01 24.86
CA GLY A 15 -5.52 -40.24 24.06
C GLY A 15 -4.28 -39.84 24.82
N ILE A 16 -3.14 -39.82 24.14
CA ILE A 16 -1.89 -39.30 24.70
C ILE A 16 -2.14 -37.82 25.07
N PRO A 17 -1.87 -37.36 26.30
CA PRO A 17 -2.00 -35.97 26.67
C PRO A 17 -1.13 -35.13 25.72
N GLN A 18 -1.75 -34.13 25.06
CA GLN A 18 -1.01 -33.22 24.18
C GLN A 18 0.11 -32.55 25.00
N PRO A 19 1.35 -32.53 24.49
CA PRO A 19 2.42 -31.80 25.17
C PRO A 19 1.99 -30.31 25.23
N GLU A 20 2.26 -29.65 26.37
CA GLU A 20 2.00 -28.23 26.53
C GLU A 20 2.61 -27.46 25.33
N SER A 21 1.77 -26.83 24.51
CA SER A 21 2.16 -26.23 23.26
C SER A 21 3.09 -25.02 23.41
N PHE A 22 3.29 -24.53 24.65
CA PHE A 22 4.23 -23.44 24.96
C PHE A 22 4.78 -23.58 26.38
N SER A 23 6.10 -23.44 26.54
CA SER A 23 6.69 -23.37 27.87
C SER A 23 6.29 -22.04 28.54
N GLN A 24 5.84 -22.08 29.81
CA GLN A 24 5.48 -20.88 30.57
C GLN A 24 6.64 -19.89 30.64
N SER A 25 7.89 -20.35 30.69
CA SER A 25 9.09 -19.53 30.68
C SER A 25 9.30 -18.80 29.33
N ALA A 26 8.89 -19.38 28.19
CA ALA A 26 8.91 -18.73 26.89
C ALA A 26 7.80 -17.67 26.79
N LEU A 27 6.61 -17.94 27.31
CA LEU A 27 5.52 -16.97 27.41
C LEU A 27 5.89 -15.77 28.28
N GLU A 28 6.50 -15.97 29.43
CA GLU A 28 6.97 -14.91 30.33
C GLU A 28 8.07 -14.06 29.69
N LYS A 29 9.01 -14.67 28.95
CA LYS A 29 10.03 -13.93 28.17
C LYS A 29 9.40 -13.08 27.07
N VAL A 30 8.42 -13.61 26.34
CA VAL A 30 7.68 -12.88 25.30
C VAL A 30 6.85 -11.74 25.90
N VAL A 31 6.19 -11.96 27.04
CA VAL A 31 5.43 -10.92 27.75
C VAL A 31 6.35 -9.83 28.33
N ARG A 32 7.50 -10.18 28.88
CA ARG A 32 8.51 -9.20 29.32
C ARG A 32 9.10 -8.40 28.17
N SER A 33 9.45 -9.03 27.05
CA SER A 33 9.98 -8.33 25.88
C SER A 33 8.95 -7.41 25.21
N ARG A 34 7.65 -7.70 25.34
CA ARG A 34 6.56 -6.81 24.88
C ARG A 34 6.35 -5.58 25.78
N LYS A 35 6.77 -5.61 27.04
CA LYS A 35 6.61 -4.48 27.98
C LYS A 35 7.65 -3.38 27.80
N ILE A 36 8.81 -3.66 27.21
CA ILE A 36 9.85 -2.66 26.95
C ILE A 36 9.61 -2.14 25.54
N GLN A 37 8.90 -1.01 25.41
CA GLN A 37 8.84 -0.30 24.13
C GLN A 37 10.14 0.49 23.96
N PRO A 38 10.92 0.24 22.87
CA PRO A 38 12.16 0.97 22.60
C PRO A 38 11.89 2.47 22.51
N GLY A 39 12.84 3.30 22.91
CA GLY A 39 12.76 4.75 22.77
C GLY A 39 12.72 5.19 21.31
N SER A 40 12.36 6.47 21.06
CA SER A 40 12.38 7.02 19.69
C SER A 40 13.79 6.98 19.11
N GLU A 41 14.79 7.38 19.89
CA GLU A 41 16.21 7.39 19.49
C GLU A 41 16.74 6.00 19.17
N GLU A 42 16.38 4.97 19.97
CA GLU A 42 16.76 3.59 19.73
C GLU A 42 16.17 3.08 18.40
N LEU A 43 14.90 3.42 18.12
CA LEU A 43 14.25 3.06 16.85
C LEU A 43 14.90 3.76 15.65
N VAL A 44 15.22 5.06 15.76
CA VAL A 44 15.89 5.82 14.72
C VAL A 44 17.27 5.24 14.42
N ASN A 45 18.08 4.99 15.44
CA ASN A 45 19.40 4.38 15.28
C ASN A 45 19.33 2.99 14.63
N GLY A 46 18.35 2.16 15.03
CA GLY A 46 18.10 0.87 14.40
C GLY A 46 17.70 1.00 12.93
N ILE A 47 16.80 1.95 12.59
CA ILE A 47 16.39 2.21 11.20
C ILE A 47 17.60 2.62 10.35
N LEU A 48 18.40 3.56 10.81
CA LEU A 48 19.58 4.04 10.09
C LEU A 48 20.65 2.94 9.94
N ALA A 49 20.69 1.97 10.85
CA ALA A 49 21.54 0.78 10.74
C ALA A 49 20.94 -0.31 9.81
N GLY A 50 19.72 -0.13 9.30
CA GLY A 50 19.04 -1.09 8.44
C GLY A 50 18.40 -2.26 9.22
N ASP A 51 18.14 -2.11 10.53
CA ASP A 51 17.44 -3.13 11.32
C ASP A 51 15.94 -3.18 10.95
N ILE A 52 15.54 -4.29 10.33
CA ILE A 52 14.16 -4.56 9.91
C ILE A 52 13.18 -4.63 11.08
N ALA A 53 13.64 -5.05 12.27
CA ALA A 53 12.78 -5.11 13.45
C ALA A 53 12.47 -3.70 13.97
N ALA A 54 13.45 -2.80 14.03
CA ALA A 54 13.27 -1.40 14.36
C ALA A 54 12.37 -0.69 13.34
N LEU A 55 12.61 -0.90 12.04
CA LEU A 55 11.78 -0.37 10.95
C LEU A 55 10.31 -0.82 11.11
N SER A 56 10.07 -2.13 11.30
CA SER A 56 8.71 -2.68 11.43
C SER A 56 7.97 -2.13 12.66
N ARG A 57 8.67 -1.92 13.78
CA ARG A 57 8.10 -1.31 14.99
C ARG A 57 7.77 0.16 14.79
N ALA A 58 8.66 0.92 14.16
CA ALA A 58 8.42 2.33 13.84
C ALA A 58 7.23 2.50 12.88
N ILE A 59 7.12 1.67 11.84
CA ILE A 59 5.97 1.67 10.93
C ILE A 59 4.67 1.37 11.71
N THR A 60 4.69 0.44 12.65
CA THR A 60 3.51 0.13 13.48
C THR A 60 3.10 1.32 14.35
N LEU A 61 4.05 2.14 14.84
CA LEU A 61 3.74 3.38 15.55
C LEU A 61 3.11 4.43 14.63
N VAL A 62 3.64 4.59 13.43
CA VAL A 62 3.11 5.50 12.38
C VAL A 62 1.68 5.10 11.96
N GLU A 63 1.41 3.81 11.84
CA GLU A 63 0.09 3.29 11.46
C GLU A 63 -0.93 3.35 12.61
N SER A 64 -0.48 3.55 13.85
CA SER A 64 -1.35 3.56 15.03
C SER A 64 -2.32 4.76 15.03
N THR A 65 -3.54 4.51 15.48
CA THR A 65 -4.55 5.56 15.73
C THR A 65 -4.49 6.12 17.16
N ASN A 66 -3.61 5.57 18.02
CA ASN A 66 -3.47 6.02 19.40
C ASN A 66 -2.73 7.36 19.46
N VAL A 67 -3.36 8.35 20.08
CA VAL A 67 -2.80 9.71 20.23
C VAL A 67 -1.43 9.72 20.91
N THR A 68 -1.19 8.82 21.87
CA THR A 68 0.12 8.74 22.57
C THR A 68 1.25 8.26 21.64
N HIS A 69 0.92 7.52 20.57
CA HIS A 69 1.90 7.08 19.58
C HIS A 69 2.22 8.16 18.55
N LEU A 70 1.32 9.12 18.32
CA LEU A 70 1.46 10.13 17.29
C LEU A 70 2.68 11.04 17.52
N ALA A 71 2.89 11.51 18.76
CA ALA A 71 4.04 12.34 19.11
C ALA A 71 5.36 11.60 18.83
N LYS A 72 5.44 10.34 19.26
CA LYS A 72 6.60 9.48 19.05
C LYS A 72 6.84 9.15 17.57
N ALA A 73 5.78 8.89 16.81
CA ALA A 73 5.86 8.68 15.37
C ALA A 73 6.42 9.90 14.64
N ASN A 74 5.92 11.11 14.97
CA ASN A 74 6.41 12.37 14.40
C ASN A 74 7.89 12.62 14.73
N GLU A 75 8.32 12.33 15.96
CA GLU A 75 9.74 12.44 16.35
C GLU A 75 10.62 11.53 15.49
N ILE A 76 10.23 10.26 15.32
CA ILE A 76 10.96 9.29 14.51
C ILE A 76 11.00 9.73 13.04
N ILE A 77 9.86 10.16 12.46
CA ILE A 77 9.79 10.60 11.06
C ILE A 77 10.70 11.82 10.86
N ASN A 78 10.65 12.81 11.73
CA ASN A 78 11.48 14.02 11.63
C ASN A 78 12.98 13.69 11.70
N ALA A 79 13.38 12.74 12.56
CA ALA A 79 14.76 12.30 12.67
C ALA A 79 15.22 11.49 11.44
N CYS A 80 14.32 10.73 10.81
CA CYS A 80 14.61 9.95 9.59
C CYS A 80 14.59 10.80 8.31
N LEU A 81 13.89 11.93 8.28
CA LEU A 81 13.69 12.76 7.08
C LEU A 81 14.99 13.19 6.37
N PRO A 82 16.08 13.61 7.08
CA PRO A 82 17.35 13.97 6.42
C PRO A 82 18.01 12.81 5.66
N HIS A 83 17.63 11.57 5.97
CA HIS A 83 18.18 10.35 5.37
C HIS A 83 17.29 9.78 4.24
N ALA A 84 16.10 10.38 4.03
CA ALA A 84 15.13 10.00 3.02
C ALA A 84 15.39 10.62 1.64
N ASN A 85 14.45 10.46 0.71
CA ASN A 85 14.44 11.03 -0.66
C ASN A 85 15.52 10.52 -1.62
N LYS A 86 16.12 9.36 -1.34
CA LYS A 86 17.18 8.76 -2.18
C LYS A 86 16.70 7.56 -3.00
N SER A 87 15.47 7.09 -2.78
CA SER A 87 14.91 5.96 -3.50
C SER A 87 14.24 6.35 -4.82
N VAL A 88 13.93 5.33 -5.62
CA VAL A 88 12.96 5.40 -6.71
C VAL A 88 11.63 4.82 -6.21
N ARG A 89 10.54 5.55 -6.38
CA ARG A 89 9.19 5.15 -5.94
C ARG A 89 8.36 4.77 -7.16
N ILE A 90 7.91 3.51 -7.20
CA ILE A 90 7.20 2.93 -8.35
C ILE A 90 5.80 2.54 -7.88
N GLY A 91 4.77 3.20 -8.40
CA GLY A 91 3.37 2.82 -8.19
C GLY A 91 2.95 1.72 -9.17
N ILE A 92 2.33 0.67 -8.69
CA ILE A 92 1.80 -0.42 -9.52
C ILE A 92 0.31 -0.53 -9.29
N THR A 93 -0.46 -0.37 -10.36
CA THR A 93 -1.92 -0.50 -10.36
C THR A 93 -2.40 -1.46 -11.44
N GLY A 94 -3.65 -1.83 -11.37
CA GLY A 94 -4.30 -2.71 -12.33
C GLY A 94 -5.51 -3.41 -11.71
N VAL A 95 -6.41 -3.91 -12.54
CA VAL A 95 -7.64 -4.57 -12.10
C VAL A 95 -7.36 -5.80 -11.21
N PRO A 96 -8.31 -6.20 -10.34
CA PRO A 96 -8.21 -7.47 -9.64
C PRO A 96 -7.99 -8.64 -10.62
N GLY A 97 -7.11 -9.59 -10.26
CA GLY A 97 -6.82 -10.75 -11.11
C GLY A 97 -5.81 -10.51 -12.25
N VAL A 98 -5.33 -9.28 -12.47
CA VAL A 98 -4.28 -8.98 -13.48
C VAL A 98 -2.93 -9.64 -13.15
N GLY A 99 -2.72 -10.08 -11.90
CA GLY A 99 -1.48 -10.70 -11.43
C GLY A 99 -0.49 -9.71 -10.84
N LYS A 100 -0.95 -8.64 -10.17
CA LYS A 100 -0.08 -7.64 -9.53
C LYS A 100 0.93 -8.26 -8.58
N SER A 101 0.50 -9.06 -7.63
CA SER A 101 1.40 -9.66 -6.63
C SER A 101 2.44 -10.60 -7.27
N THR A 102 2.04 -11.40 -8.27
CA THR A 102 2.98 -12.24 -9.05
C THR A 102 3.98 -11.40 -9.83
N PHE A 103 3.51 -10.28 -10.41
CA PHE A 103 4.39 -9.34 -11.11
C PHE A 103 5.38 -8.68 -10.14
N ILE A 104 4.91 -8.22 -8.98
CA ILE A 104 5.75 -7.58 -7.95
C ILE A 104 6.79 -8.57 -7.43
N GLU A 105 6.44 -9.83 -7.26
CA GLU A 105 7.40 -10.86 -6.88
C GLU A 105 8.50 -11.05 -7.94
N ALA A 106 8.12 -11.26 -9.20
CA ALA A 106 9.07 -11.43 -10.30
C ALA A 106 9.94 -10.17 -10.50
N PHE A 107 9.32 -8.99 -10.46
CA PHE A 107 9.99 -7.70 -10.59
C PHE A 107 10.91 -7.41 -9.40
N GLY A 108 10.46 -7.63 -8.17
CA GLY A 108 11.26 -7.46 -6.97
C GLY A 108 12.47 -8.38 -6.95
N LYS A 109 12.31 -9.66 -7.34
CA LYS A 109 13.43 -10.62 -7.48
C LYS A 109 14.42 -10.20 -8.56
N HIS A 110 13.92 -9.66 -9.67
CA HIS A 110 14.80 -9.09 -10.70
C HIS A 110 15.63 -7.93 -10.13
N LEU A 111 15.00 -6.99 -9.42
CA LEU A 111 15.67 -5.85 -8.80
C LEU A 111 16.69 -6.26 -7.75
N THR A 112 16.35 -7.21 -6.86
CA THR A 112 17.29 -7.71 -5.84
C THR A 112 18.48 -8.44 -6.47
N SER A 113 18.29 -9.12 -7.62
CA SER A 113 19.39 -9.74 -8.38
C SER A 113 20.37 -8.72 -8.98
N LEU A 114 19.91 -7.48 -9.20
CA LEU A 114 20.74 -6.34 -9.59
C LEU A 114 21.39 -5.62 -8.39
N GLY A 115 21.29 -6.19 -7.19
CA GLY A 115 21.85 -5.65 -5.96
C GLY A 115 21.04 -4.52 -5.31
N LYS A 116 19.80 -4.28 -5.77
CA LYS A 116 18.92 -3.26 -5.19
C LYS A 116 18.26 -3.74 -3.91
N LYS A 117 17.98 -2.79 -3.01
CA LYS A 117 17.18 -3.02 -1.81
C LYS A 117 15.74 -2.54 -2.05
N VAL A 118 14.80 -3.47 -2.04
CA VAL A 118 13.41 -3.25 -2.46
C VAL A 118 12.46 -3.28 -1.25
N ALA A 119 11.68 -2.21 -1.06
CA ALA A 119 10.54 -2.24 -0.15
C ALA A 119 9.24 -2.31 -0.95
N VAL A 120 8.32 -3.20 -0.57
CA VAL A 120 6.97 -3.33 -1.15
C VAL A 120 5.95 -2.90 -0.12
N LEU A 121 5.16 -1.89 -0.46
CA LEU A 121 4.11 -1.33 0.39
C LEU A 121 2.75 -1.51 -0.32
N ALA A 122 1.79 -2.14 0.33
CA ALA A 122 0.43 -2.25 -0.21
C ALA A 122 -0.44 -1.08 0.30
N VAL A 123 -1.33 -0.56 -0.54
CA VAL A 123 -2.34 0.47 -0.19
C VAL A 123 -3.72 -0.11 -0.41
N ASP A 124 -4.37 -0.53 0.67
CA ASP A 124 -5.71 -1.10 0.67
C ASP A 124 -6.64 -0.37 1.64
N PRO A 125 -7.48 0.55 1.16
CA PRO A 125 -8.47 1.22 2.01
C PRO A 125 -9.62 0.31 2.45
N SER A 126 -9.80 -0.86 1.83
CA SER A 126 -10.90 -1.80 2.15
C SER A 126 -10.55 -2.80 3.26
N SER A 127 -9.33 -2.79 3.78
CA SER A 127 -8.82 -3.74 4.79
C SER A 127 -9.51 -3.62 6.17
N THR A 128 -10.36 -2.61 6.39
CA THR A 128 -11.16 -2.45 7.62
C THR A 128 -12.21 -3.54 7.83
N ILE A 129 -12.70 -4.15 6.76
CA ILE A 129 -13.78 -5.16 6.82
C ILE A 129 -13.19 -6.58 6.91
N SER A 130 -12.02 -6.80 6.33
CA SER A 130 -11.36 -8.10 6.33
C SER A 130 -10.03 -8.04 7.09
N HIS A 131 -10.05 -8.27 8.40
CA HIS A 131 -8.83 -8.43 9.21
C HIS A 131 -7.85 -9.52 8.70
N GLY A 132 -8.06 -10.04 7.48
CA GLY A 132 -7.38 -11.17 6.85
C GLY A 132 -6.42 -10.85 5.70
N SER A 133 -6.30 -9.60 5.21
CA SER A 133 -5.43 -9.30 4.06
C SER A 133 -3.92 -9.39 4.41
N ILE A 134 -3.57 -9.23 5.67
CA ILE A 134 -2.17 -9.22 6.16
C ILE A 134 -1.41 -10.52 5.85
N LEU A 135 -2.09 -11.66 5.86
CA LEU A 135 -1.47 -12.95 5.52
C LEU A 135 -1.49 -13.23 4.00
N GLY A 136 -2.52 -12.78 3.29
CA GLY A 136 -2.71 -13.08 1.87
C GLY A 136 -1.62 -12.51 0.96
N ASP A 137 -1.11 -11.30 1.23
CA ASP A 137 -0.11 -10.65 0.37
C ASP A 137 1.29 -11.25 0.57
N LYS A 138 1.66 -11.58 1.82
CA LYS A 138 2.94 -12.26 2.10
C LYS A 138 3.00 -13.69 1.56
N THR A 139 1.88 -14.42 1.58
CA THR A 139 1.82 -15.78 1.04
C THR A 139 1.86 -15.85 -0.48
N ARG A 140 1.60 -14.72 -1.17
CA ARG A 140 1.66 -14.62 -2.64
C ARG A 140 3.04 -14.21 -3.17
N MET A 141 3.98 -13.81 -2.30
CA MET A 141 5.33 -13.35 -2.65
C MET A 141 6.39 -14.17 -1.89
N GLU A 142 6.31 -15.51 -2.00
CA GLU A 142 7.08 -16.45 -1.17
C GLU A 142 8.59 -16.36 -1.35
N GLU A 143 9.08 -16.10 -2.55
CA GLU A 143 10.50 -15.97 -2.85
C GLU A 143 11.04 -14.60 -2.43
N LEU A 144 10.25 -13.53 -2.64
CA LEU A 144 10.66 -12.18 -2.31
C LEU A 144 10.69 -11.94 -0.79
N VAL A 145 9.73 -12.51 -0.03
CA VAL A 145 9.72 -12.42 1.45
C VAL A 145 10.99 -12.99 2.09
N LYS A 146 11.60 -14.01 1.47
CA LYS A 146 12.83 -14.66 1.96
C LYS A 146 14.10 -13.93 1.56
N ASP A 147 14.00 -12.92 0.68
CA ASP A 147 15.16 -12.20 0.17
C ASP A 147 15.64 -11.15 1.19
N LYS A 148 16.93 -11.20 1.53
CA LYS A 148 17.54 -10.29 2.51
C LYS A 148 17.53 -8.82 2.06
N ASN A 149 17.43 -8.58 0.75
CA ASN A 149 17.35 -7.26 0.15
C ASN A 149 15.92 -6.80 -0.08
N ALA A 150 14.92 -7.54 0.40
CA ALA A 150 13.51 -7.19 0.24
C ALA A 150 12.82 -7.02 1.59
N TYR A 151 11.89 -6.07 1.64
CA TYR A 151 10.98 -5.84 2.77
C TYR A 151 9.56 -5.70 2.25
N ILE A 152 8.62 -6.46 2.81
CA ILE A 152 7.21 -6.40 2.40
C ILE A 152 6.36 -5.99 3.60
N ARG A 153 5.65 -4.87 3.44
CA ARG A 153 4.68 -4.35 4.41
C ARG A 153 3.28 -4.38 3.81
N PRO A 154 2.37 -5.22 4.35
CA PRO A 154 0.95 -5.15 4.01
C PRO A 154 0.36 -3.79 4.35
N SER A 155 -0.78 -3.43 3.71
CA SER A 155 -1.46 -2.16 3.98
C SER A 155 -1.78 -1.97 5.45
N ALA A 156 -1.59 -0.73 5.91
CA ALA A 156 -2.17 -0.30 7.17
C ALA A 156 -3.71 -0.38 7.08
N SER A 157 -4.35 -0.86 8.12
CA SER A 157 -5.78 -0.68 8.30
C SER A 157 -6.08 0.79 8.57
N GLY A 158 -7.04 1.39 7.84
CA GLY A 158 -7.43 2.78 8.02
C GLY A 158 -8.87 2.98 7.62
N GLU A 159 -9.59 3.87 8.31
CA GLU A 159 -11.01 4.15 8.06
C GLU A 159 -11.22 4.96 6.77
N THR A 160 -10.19 5.70 6.32
CA THR A 160 -10.27 6.56 5.14
C THR A 160 -9.08 6.31 4.20
N LEU A 161 -9.32 6.48 2.89
CA LEU A 161 -8.26 6.41 1.88
C LEU A 161 -7.13 7.42 2.16
N GLY A 162 -7.46 8.63 2.57
CA GLY A 162 -6.51 9.68 2.93
C GLY A 162 -5.60 9.25 4.07
N GLY A 163 -6.18 8.70 5.16
CA GLY A 163 -5.41 8.22 6.31
C GLY A 163 -4.45 7.09 5.97
N VAL A 164 -4.86 6.13 5.12
CA VAL A 164 -3.97 5.07 4.61
C VAL A 164 -2.85 5.66 3.76
N ALA A 165 -3.18 6.60 2.87
CA ALA A 165 -2.21 7.23 1.98
C ALA A 165 -1.16 8.05 2.77
N ARG A 166 -1.56 8.80 3.80
CA ARG A 166 -0.66 9.50 4.71
C ARG A 166 0.31 8.53 5.38
N LYS A 167 -0.20 7.48 6.02
CA LYS A 167 0.61 6.45 6.69
C LYS A 167 1.60 5.78 5.74
N THR A 168 1.17 5.52 4.49
CA THR A 168 2.06 4.99 3.45
C THR A 168 3.18 5.98 3.12
N ARG A 169 2.88 7.28 2.99
CA ARG A 169 3.88 8.30 2.73
C ARG A 169 4.92 8.41 3.86
N GLU A 170 4.45 8.39 5.10
CA GLU A 170 5.32 8.37 6.28
C GLU A 170 6.18 7.08 6.32
N THR A 171 5.61 5.93 5.95
CA THR A 171 6.33 4.65 5.82
C THR A 171 7.42 4.69 4.75
N ILE A 172 7.19 5.37 3.61
CA ILE A 172 8.20 5.57 2.58
C ILE A 172 9.45 6.25 3.17
N ILE A 173 9.29 7.31 3.97
CA ILE A 173 10.40 8.02 4.62
C ILE A 173 11.23 7.06 5.49
N LEU A 174 10.57 6.21 6.28
CA LEU A 174 11.25 5.23 7.13
C LEU A 174 11.99 4.15 6.33
N CYS A 175 11.38 3.66 5.24
CA CYS A 175 12.04 2.69 4.35
C CYS A 175 13.28 3.30 3.66
N GLU A 176 13.18 4.54 3.19
CA GLU A 176 14.32 5.26 2.59
C GLU A 176 15.44 5.47 3.60
N ALA A 177 15.13 5.86 4.84
CA ALA A 177 16.10 6.02 5.93
C ALA A 177 16.76 4.68 6.31
N ALA A 178 16.04 3.55 6.19
CA ALA A 178 16.58 2.21 6.38
C ALA A 178 17.46 1.71 5.21
N GLY A 179 17.63 2.55 4.17
CA GLY A 179 18.52 2.26 3.04
C GLY A 179 17.87 1.48 1.90
N PHE A 180 16.53 1.42 1.82
CA PHE A 180 15.86 0.90 0.62
C PHE A 180 15.95 1.93 -0.50
N ASP A 181 16.51 1.50 -1.64
CA ASP A 181 16.74 2.36 -2.82
C ASP A 181 15.60 2.28 -3.86
N THR A 182 14.73 1.30 -3.74
CA THR A 182 13.56 1.11 -4.61
C THR A 182 12.34 0.78 -3.77
N ILE A 183 11.28 1.58 -3.89
CA ILE A 183 10.04 1.39 -3.16
C ILE A 183 8.91 1.15 -4.15
N VAL A 184 8.31 -0.03 -4.08
CA VAL A 184 7.15 -0.43 -4.88
C VAL A 184 5.89 -0.22 -4.05
N ILE A 185 4.93 0.53 -4.57
CA ILE A 185 3.64 0.80 -3.93
C ILE A 185 2.54 0.15 -4.76
N GLU A 186 1.89 -0.90 -4.19
CA GLU A 186 0.80 -1.63 -4.83
C GLU A 186 -0.55 -1.04 -4.43
N THR A 187 -1.45 -0.83 -5.42
CA THR A 187 -2.87 -0.56 -5.16
C THR A 187 -3.70 -1.83 -5.25
N VAL A 188 -4.82 -1.91 -4.53
CA VAL A 188 -5.75 -3.05 -4.64
C VAL A 188 -6.54 -3.08 -5.95
N GLY A 189 -6.51 -2.03 -6.75
CA GLY A 189 -7.17 -1.97 -8.06
C GLY A 189 -8.68 -1.68 -8.00
N VAL A 190 -9.19 -1.24 -6.84
CA VAL A 190 -10.58 -0.80 -6.64
C VAL A 190 -10.59 0.49 -5.82
N GLY A 191 -11.43 1.44 -6.24
CA GLY A 191 -11.58 2.72 -5.54
C GLY A 191 -10.71 3.83 -6.12
N GLN A 192 -10.42 4.87 -5.32
CA GLN A 192 -9.62 6.04 -5.70
C GLN A 192 -8.15 5.93 -5.21
N SER A 193 -7.72 4.74 -4.79
CA SER A 193 -6.35 4.51 -4.30
C SER A 193 -5.27 4.78 -5.36
N GLU A 194 -5.65 4.70 -6.64
CA GLU A 194 -4.75 4.97 -7.75
C GLU A 194 -4.25 6.41 -7.78
N THR A 195 -5.14 7.38 -7.55
CA THR A 195 -4.78 8.80 -7.52
C THR A 195 -3.91 9.13 -6.32
N ALA A 196 -4.22 8.56 -5.15
CA ALA A 196 -3.42 8.72 -3.96
C ALA A 196 -2.00 8.13 -4.14
N VAL A 197 -1.88 6.93 -4.74
CA VAL A 197 -0.57 6.34 -5.04
C VAL A 197 0.18 7.15 -6.09
N HIS A 198 -0.47 7.60 -7.17
CA HIS A 198 0.15 8.45 -8.19
C HIS A 198 0.79 9.72 -7.58
N SER A 199 0.16 10.32 -6.56
CA SER A 199 0.67 11.54 -5.90
C SER A 199 1.89 11.30 -5.00
N MET A 200 2.34 10.06 -4.80
CA MET A 200 3.50 9.74 -3.94
C MET A 200 4.62 8.98 -4.65
N VAL A 201 4.47 8.70 -5.95
CA VAL A 201 5.44 7.92 -6.73
C VAL A 201 6.12 8.73 -7.82
N ASP A 202 7.31 8.29 -8.23
CA ASP A 202 8.04 8.88 -9.33
C ASP A 202 7.56 8.33 -10.67
N PHE A 203 7.33 7.02 -10.74
CA PHE A 203 6.86 6.30 -11.91
C PHE A 203 5.56 5.55 -11.60
N PHE A 204 4.57 5.61 -12.49
CA PHE A 204 3.28 4.95 -12.31
C PHE A 204 3.03 3.92 -13.39
N LEU A 205 3.04 2.64 -13.01
CA LEU A 205 2.89 1.48 -13.89
C LEU A 205 1.47 0.94 -13.83
N LEU A 206 0.82 0.84 -15.00
CA LEU A 206 -0.49 0.22 -15.14
C LEU A 206 -0.36 -1.20 -15.71
N LEU A 207 -0.73 -2.21 -14.93
CA LEU A 207 -0.82 -3.59 -15.39
C LEU A 207 -2.17 -3.88 -16.03
N LYS A 208 -2.16 -4.57 -17.17
CA LYS A 208 -3.31 -5.02 -17.93
C LYS A 208 -3.17 -6.49 -18.31
N ILE A 209 -4.29 -7.12 -18.69
CA ILE A 209 -4.33 -8.44 -19.33
C ILE A 209 -5.05 -8.31 -20.66
N SER A 210 -4.78 -9.22 -21.59
CA SER A 210 -5.53 -9.32 -22.85
C SER A 210 -6.84 -10.07 -22.65
N GLY A 211 -7.88 -9.70 -23.39
CA GLY A 211 -9.13 -10.47 -23.50
C GLY A 211 -10.17 -10.27 -22.42
N ALA A 212 -10.02 -9.30 -21.51
CA ALA A 212 -11.12 -8.84 -20.66
C ALA A 212 -12.01 -7.90 -21.49
N GLY A 213 -13.01 -8.46 -22.16
CA GLY A 213 -13.93 -7.75 -23.05
C GLY A 213 -14.46 -6.46 -22.41
N ASP A 214 -14.50 -5.35 -23.19
CA ASP A 214 -14.82 -4.00 -22.75
C ASP A 214 -13.66 -3.23 -22.06
N GLU A 215 -12.42 -3.63 -22.34
CA GLU A 215 -11.23 -3.08 -21.66
C GLU A 215 -11.04 -1.57 -21.81
N LEU A 216 -11.48 -0.99 -22.94
CA LEU A 216 -11.43 0.47 -23.15
C LEU A 216 -12.60 1.20 -22.47
N GLN A 217 -13.75 0.55 -22.27
CA GLN A 217 -14.92 1.16 -21.64
C GLN A 217 -14.91 1.05 -20.11
N GLY A 218 -14.38 -0.04 -19.53
CA GLY A 218 -14.29 -0.26 -18.09
C GLY A 218 -13.14 0.46 -17.38
N ILE A 219 -12.19 1.02 -18.15
CA ILE A 219 -11.05 1.74 -17.59
C ILE A 219 -11.46 3.19 -17.37
N LYS A 220 -11.37 3.65 -16.14
CA LYS A 220 -11.41 5.08 -15.84
C LYS A 220 -10.31 5.75 -16.68
N ARG A 221 -10.68 6.50 -17.72
CA ARG A 221 -9.77 7.21 -18.64
C ARG A 221 -8.62 7.91 -17.89
N GLY A 222 -8.90 8.44 -16.69
CA GLY A 222 -7.92 9.10 -15.85
C GLY A 222 -6.76 8.21 -15.38
N ILE A 223 -6.95 6.89 -15.22
CA ILE A 223 -5.83 6.00 -14.80
C ILE A 223 -4.85 5.79 -15.96
N MET A 224 -5.34 5.67 -17.18
CA MET A 224 -4.49 5.59 -18.38
C MET A 224 -3.70 6.87 -18.60
N GLU A 225 -4.32 8.02 -18.39
CA GLU A 225 -3.68 9.33 -18.50
C GLU A 225 -2.55 9.51 -17.46
N MET A 226 -2.74 8.99 -16.24
CA MET A 226 -1.72 9.02 -15.19
C MET A 226 -0.55 8.07 -15.46
N ALA A 227 -0.76 6.96 -16.18
CA ALA A 227 0.25 5.93 -16.37
C ALA A 227 1.48 6.43 -17.15
N ASP A 228 2.68 6.10 -16.65
CA ASP A 228 3.96 6.34 -17.32
C ASP A 228 4.35 5.17 -18.23
N ALA A 229 3.85 3.97 -17.92
CA ALA A 229 3.85 2.83 -18.84
C ALA A 229 2.65 1.92 -18.58
N ILE A 230 2.25 1.18 -19.62
CA ILE A 230 1.26 0.12 -19.55
C ILE A 230 1.97 -1.20 -19.87
N VAL A 231 1.75 -2.22 -19.02
CA VAL A 231 2.31 -3.55 -19.23
C VAL A 231 1.17 -4.56 -19.33
N ILE A 232 1.10 -5.23 -20.47
CA ILE A 232 0.15 -6.33 -20.69
C ILE A 232 0.79 -7.59 -20.09
N ASN A 233 0.29 -7.99 -18.94
CA ASN A 233 0.74 -9.17 -18.22
C ASN A 233 0.09 -10.46 -18.76
N LYS A 234 0.58 -11.63 -18.31
CA LYS A 234 0.16 -12.95 -18.74
C LYS A 234 0.31 -13.15 -20.26
N ALA A 235 1.41 -12.62 -20.81
CA ALA A 235 1.75 -12.77 -22.22
C ALA A 235 2.52 -14.06 -22.45
N ASP A 236 1.94 -15.20 -22.05
CA ASP A 236 2.48 -16.55 -22.14
C ASP A 236 1.51 -17.52 -22.81
N GLY A 237 1.99 -18.70 -23.20
CA GLY A 237 1.21 -19.78 -23.83
C GLY A 237 0.32 -19.27 -24.99
N ASP A 238 -0.94 -19.66 -24.97
CA ASP A 238 -1.93 -19.29 -26.01
C ASP A 238 -2.32 -17.82 -25.98
N ASN A 239 -1.93 -17.08 -24.93
CA ASN A 239 -2.29 -15.68 -24.74
C ASN A 239 -1.33 -14.69 -25.43
N ILE A 240 -0.19 -15.15 -25.94
CA ILE A 240 0.86 -14.29 -26.56
C ILE A 240 0.28 -13.41 -27.67
N ASN A 241 -0.51 -13.99 -28.58
CA ASN A 241 -1.05 -13.25 -29.72
C ASN A 241 -2.10 -12.22 -29.28
N LYS A 242 -2.93 -12.55 -28.29
CA LYS A 242 -3.91 -11.62 -27.70
C LYS A 242 -3.19 -10.47 -26.99
N ALA A 243 -2.11 -10.75 -26.26
CA ALA A 243 -1.30 -9.73 -25.60
C ALA A 243 -0.65 -8.76 -26.60
N LYS A 244 -0.15 -9.25 -27.74
CA LYS A 244 0.39 -8.41 -28.81
C LYS A 244 -0.68 -7.50 -29.43
N LEU A 245 -1.90 -8.02 -29.63
CA LEU A 245 -3.01 -7.23 -30.13
C LEU A 245 -3.38 -6.12 -29.13
N ALA A 246 -3.58 -6.46 -27.86
CA ALA A 246 -3.85 -5.52 -26.80
C ALA A 246 -2.75 -4.43 -26.71
N LYS A 247 -1.46 -4.80 -26.80
CA LYS A 247 -0.36 -3.84 -26.87
C LYS A 247 -0.58 -2.80 -27.97
N THR A 248 -0.98 -3.24 -29.17
CA THR A 248 -1.22 -2.34 -30.31
C THR A 248 -2.40 -1.40 -30.04
N GLU A 249 -3.49 -1.91 -29.47
CA GLU A 249 -4.67 -1.12 -29.12
C GLU A 249 -4.36 -0.06 -28.05
N PHE A 250 -3.67 -0.45 -26.98
CA PHE A 250 -3.27 0.50 -25.93
C PHE A 250 -2.25 1.54 -26.42
N ASN A 251 -1.32 1.18 -27.32
CA ASN A 251 -0.45 2.17 -27.95
C ASN A 251 -1.24 3.22 -28.74
N ARG A 252 -2.23 2.80 -29.52
CA ARG A 252 -3.11 3.73 -30.25
C ARG A 252 -3.88 4.63 -29.30
N ALA A 253 -4.41 4.07 -28.20
CA ALA A 253 -5.13 4.85 -27.20
C ALA A 253 -4.25 5.88 -26.51
N LEU A 254 -2.98 5.56 -26.20
CA LEU A 254 -2.04 6.50 -25.57
C LEU A 254 -1.76 7.74 -26.45
N HIS A 255 -1.77 7.61 -27.78
CA HIS A 255 -1.60 8.75 -28.69
C HIS A 255 -2.76 9.76 -28.67
N LEU A 256 -3.89 9.43 -28.04
CA LEU A 256 -5.02 10.32 -27.86
C LEU A 256 -4.91 11.24 -26.62
N PHE A 257 -3.94 10.99 -25.76
CA PHE A 257 -3.71 11.80 -24.58
C PHE A 257 -2.72 12.94 -24.85
N PRO A 258 -2.84 14.07 -24.12
CA PRO A 258 -1.89 15.16 -24.24
C PRO A 258 -0.48 14.72 -23.82
N ALA A 259 0.53 15.45 -24.32
CA ALA A 259 1.90 15.25 -23.91
C ALA A 259 2.06 15.48 -22.40
N LYS A 260 2.82 14.62 -21.73
CA LYS A 260 3.12 14.78 -20.30
C LYS A 260 4.07 15.95 -20.06
N SER A 261 3.88 16.66 -18.96
CA SER A 261 4.78 17.75 -18.51
C SER A 261 6.22 17.26 -18.25
N SER A 262 6.39 15.99 -17.96
CA SER A 262 7.72 15.34 -17.84
C SER A 262 8.50 15.26 -19.16
N GLY A 263 7.88 15.48 -20.30
CA GLY A 263 8.43 15.20 -21.63
C GLY A 263 8.50 13.71 -21.99
N TRP A 264 8.07 12.82 -21.07
CA TRP A 264 8.03 11.38 -21.30
C TRP A 264 6.84 10.98 -22.19
N ILE A 265 7.09 10.08 -23.12
CA ILE A 265 6.04 9.46 -23.93
C ILE A 265 5.73 8.08 -23.32
N PRO A 266 4.55 7.86 -22.75
CA PRO A 266 4.19 6.58 -22.17
C PRO A 266 4.27 5.44 -23.19
N THR A 267 4.79 4.29 -22.76
CA THR A 267 5.00 3.13 -23.62
C THR A 267 4.11 1.95 -23.21
N VAL A 268 3.87 1.03 -24.14
CA VAL A 268 3.16 -0.23 -23.86
C VAL A 268 4.09 -1.40 -24.15
N SER A 269 4.28 -2.27 -23.16
CA SER A 269 5.05 -3.52 -23.30
C SER A 269 4.21 -4.74 -22.91
N THR A 270 4.74 -5.93 -23.14
CA THR A 270 4.14 -7.20 -22.72
C THR A 270 5.10 -7.92 -21.79
N CYS A 271 4.58 -8.64 -20.81
CA CYS A 271 5.38 -9.51 -19.95
C CYS A 271 4.59 -10.76 -19.52
N SER A 272 5.30 -11.79 -19.09
CA SER A 272 4.75 -12.86 -18.29
C SER A 272 5.43 -12.84 -16.91
N ALA A 273 4.68 -12.45 -15.90
CA ALA A 273 5.17 -12.51 -14.54
C ALA A 273 5.40 -13.95 -14.07
N TYR A 274 4.61 -14.90 -14.59
CA TYR A 274 4.73 -16.32 -14.28
C TYR A 274 5.99 -16.94 -14.87
N GLU A 275 6.26 -16.68 -16.16
CA GLU A 275 7.47 -17.17 -16.85
C GLU A 275 8.69 -16.28 -16.62
N LYS A 276 8.53 -15.17 -15.90
CA LYS A 276 9.56 -14.17 -15.63
C LYS A 276 10.16 -13.55 -16.91
N THR A 277 9.38 -13.48 -18.01
CA THR A 277 9.81 -12.92 -19.29
C THR A 277 9.34 -11.47 -19.46
N GLY A 278 10.20 -10.61 -20.04
CA GLY A 278 9.91 -9.18 -20.27
C GLY A 278 9.94 -8.30 -19.00
N ILE A 279 10.33 -8.86 -17.86
CA ILE A 279 10.47 -8.11 -16.59
C ILE A 279 11.65 -7.14 -16.65
N ASP A 280 12.75 -7.57 -17.25
CA ASP A 280 13.94 -6.78 -17.54
C ASP A 280 13.62 -5.56 -18.44
N ALA A 281 12.80 -5.75 -19.47
CA ALA A 281 12.37 -4.67 -20.36
C ALA A 281 11.49 -3.63 -19.61
N VAL A 282 10.68 -4.06 -18.65
CA VAL A 282 9.92 -3.12 -17.80
C VAL A 282 10.86 -2.30 -16.93
N TRP A 283 11.89 -2.92 -16.34
CA TRP A 283 12.89 -2.19 -15.56
C TRP A 283 13.69 -1.21 -16.45
N GLN A 284 14.04 -1.62 -17.67
CA GLN A 284 14.72 -0.72 -18.62
C GLN A 284 13.86 0.51 -18.94
N THR A 285 12.54 0.33 -19.20
CA THR A 285 11.60 1.43 -19.41
C THR A 285 11.57 2.40 -18.24
N ILE A 286 11.57 1.89 -17.00
CA ILE A 286 11.62 2.73 -15.80
C ILE A 286 12.94 3.48 -15.71
N SER A 287 14.05 2.82 -16.04
CA SER A 287 15.39 3.42 -16.01
C SER A 287 15.51 4.55 -17.02
N ASP A 288 15.02 4.34 -18.25
CA ASP A 288 15.03 5.36 -19.32
C ASP A 288 14.17 6.58 -18.94
N TYR A 289 13.00 6.35 -18.31
CA TYR A 289 12.18 7.42 -17.76
C TYR A 289 12.95 8.23 -16.70
N LEU A 290 13.58 7.53 -15.73
CA LEU A 290 14.30 8.18 -14.64
C LEU A 290 15.50 9.00 -15.15
N GLU A 291 16.19 8.52 -16.16
CA GLU A 291 17.27 9.26 -16.80
C GLU A 291 16.76 10.56 -17.43
N LEU A 292 15.66 10.47 -18.20
CA LEU A 292 15.04 11.63 -18.81
C LEU A 292 14.62 12.67 -17.77
N VAL A 293 13.84 12.26 -16.75
CA VAL A 293 13.23 13.21 -15.80
C VAL A 293 14.26 13.79 -14.82
N LYS A 294 15.39 13.13 -14.59
CA LYS A 294 16.51 13.69 -13.84
C LYS A 294 17.31 14.68 -14.69
N THR A 295 17.49 14.40 -15.98
CA THR A 295 18.22 15.28 -16.90
C THR A 295 17.50 16.61 -17.12
N ASN A 296 16.17 16.59 -17.18
CA ASN A 296 15.36 17.79 -17.38
C ASN A 296 14.81 18.41 -16.06
N HIS A 297 15.29 17.95 -14.91
CA HIS A 297 14.91 18.41 -13.56
C HIS A 297 13.44 18.22 -13.16
N TYR A 298 12.66 17.52 -13.94
CA TYR A 298 11.26 17.24 -13.62
C TYR A 298 11.12 16.35 -12.36
N PHE A 299 12.09 15.48 -12.11
CA PHE A 299 12.10 14.60 -10.93
C PHE A 299 12.06 15.39 -9.62
N GLU A 300 12.90 16.41 -9.50
CA GLU A 300 12.99 17.26 -8.32
C GLU A 300 11.76 18.16 -8.17
N GLU A 301 11.25 18.71 -9.27
CA GLU A 301 10.03 19.52 -9.28
C GLU A 301 8.82 18.70 -8.85
N LYS A 302 8.61 17.54 -9.45
CA LYS A 302 7.51 16.61 -9.09
C LYS A 302 7.53 16.28 -7.58
N ARG A 303 8.71 16.05 -7.00
CA ARG A 303 8.82 15.76 -5.56
C ARG A 303 8.54 16.96 -4.68
N LYS A 304 8.87 18.17 -5.09
CA LYS A 304 8.48 19.41 -4.38
C LYS A 304 6.96 19.58 -4.38
N ASP A 305 6.32 19.39 -5.53
CA ASP A 305 4.85 19.48 -5.66
C ASP A 305 4.16 18.39 -4.81
N GLN A 306 4.68 17.17 -4.83
CA GLN A 306 4.20 16.09 -3.96
C GLN A 306 4.30 16.44 -2.47
N ASN A 307 5.40 17.05 -2.03
CA ASN A 307 5.56 17.45 -0.63
C ASN A 307 4.57 18.55 -0.24
N GLN A 308 4.31 19.54 -1.10
CA GLN A 308 3.31 20.59 -0.86
C GLN A 308 1.89 19.99 -0.82
N TYR A 309 1.54 19.14 -1.78
CA TYR A 309 0.26 18.43 -1.82
C TYR A 309 0.01 17.67 -0.51
N TRP A 310 1.00 16.89 -0.04
CA TRP A 310 0.86 16.10 1.17
C TRP A 310 0.79 16.92 2.45
N MET A 311 1.45 18.07 2.50
CA MET A 311 1.28 19.03 3.59
C MET A 311 -0.18 19.50 3.66
N MET A 312 -0.76 19.90 2.52
CA MET A 312 -2.16 20.37 2.47
C MET A 312 -3.15 19.25 2.82
N GLU A 313 -2.94 18.03 2.29
CA GLU A 313 -3.78 16.88 2.63
C GLU A 313 -3.71 16.53 4.12
N THR A 314 -2.51 16.59 4.73
CA THR A 314 -2.36 16.38 6.19
C THR A 314 -3.12 17.41 7.00
N ILE A 315 -3.09 18.69 6.60
CA ILE A 315 -3.87 19.77 7.25
C ILE A 315 -5.37 19.48 7.11
N ASN A 316 -5.84 19.15 5.90
CA ASN A 316 -7.25 18.86 5.64
C ASN A 316 -7.76 17.67 6.47
N GLU A 317 -6.99 16.59 6.54
CA GLU A 317 -7.33 15.43 7.37
C GLU A 317 -7.36 15.77 8.86
N GLN A 318 -6.37 16.51 9.35
CA GLN A 318 -6.31 16.87 10.75
C GLN A 318 -7.48 17.79 11.15
N LEU A 319 -7.84 18.75 10.30
CA LEU A 319 -9.00 19.61 10.51
C LEU A 319 -10.30 18.79 10.53
N LYS A 320 -10.49 17.86 9.58
CA LYS A 320 -11.66 16.98 9.56
C LYS A 320 -11.71 16.11 10.82
N ASN A 321 -10.60 15.49 11.19
CA ASN A 321 -10.54 14.63 12.38
C ASN A 321 -10.85 15.43 13.65
N ASN A 322 -10.28 16.60 13.83
CA ASN A 322 -10.54 17.46 14.98
C ASN A 322 -12.01 17.87 15.05
N PHE A 323 -12.60 18.23 13.91
CA PHE A 323 -14.00 18.61 13.83
C PHE A 323 -14.93 17.46 14.21
N TYR A 324 -14.80 16.30 13.55
CA TYR A 324 -15.73 15.17 13.77
C TYR A 324 -15.52 14.45 15.10
N HIS A 325 -14.37 14.59 15.75
CA HIS A 325 -14.12 14.03 17.08
C HIS A 325 -14.26 15.05 18.21
N HIS A 326 -14.66 16.30 17.92
CA HIS A 326 -14.91 17.29 18.94
C HIS A 326 -16.16 16.89 19.77
N PRO A 327 -16.09 16.81 21.12
CA PRO A 327 -17.18 16.29 21.94
C PRO A 327 -18.53 16.98 21.69
N GLU A 328 -18.53 18.30 21.57
CA GLU A 328 -19.76 19.08 21.33
C GLU A 328 -20.31 18.86 19.90
N ILE A 329 -19.43 18.66 18.93
CA ILE A 329 -19.84 18.41 17.54
C ILE A 329 -20.44 17.02 17.39
N ILE A 330 -19.89 15.99 18.03
CA ILE A 330 -20.46 14.63 17.98
C ILE A 330 -21.92 14.63 18.40
N ALA A 331 -22.24 15.26 19.55
CA ALA A 331 -23.60 15.31 20.07
C ALA A 331 -24.56 16.08 19.16
N LEU A 332 -24.12 17.26 18.68
CA LEU A 332 -24.91 18.13 17.80
C LEU A 332 -25.09 17.56 16.40
N LEU A 333 -24.08 16.84 15.88
CA LEU A 333 -24.12 16.19 14.58
C LEU A 333 -25.26 15.16 14.48
N GLU A 334 -25.43 14.33 15.50
CA GLU A 334 -26.51 13.33 15.51
C GLU A 334 -27.90 13.97 15.60
N GLN A 335 -28.04 15.09 16.33
CA GLN A 335 -29.29 15.86 16.36
C GLN A 335 -29.60 16.48 14.98
N ASN A 336 -28.60 17.13 14.37
CA ASN A 336 -28.79 17.76 13.06
C ASN A 336 -29.04 16.75 11.95
N LYS A 337 -28.41 15.56 11.99
CA LYS A 337 -28.72 14.48 11.04
C LYS A 337 -30.19 14.09 11.08
N LYS A 338 -30.78 13.93 12.30
CA LYS A 338 -32.19 13.59 12.46
C LYS A 338 -33.10 14.70 11.95
N ALA A 339 -32.79 15.97 12.26
CA ALA A 339 -33.57 17.10 11.79
C ALA A 339 -33.53 17.23 10.26
N VAL A 340 -32.40 16.96 9.63
CA VAL A 340 -32.28 16.92 8.16
C VAL A 340 -33.05 15.75 7.56
N GLN A 341 -33.00 14.56 8.18
CA GLN A 341 -33.77 13.39 7.71
C GLN A 341 -35.28 13.60 7.79
N ASN A 342 -35.75 14.42 8.74
CA ASN A 342 -37.19 14.74 8.94
C ASN A 342 -37.62 16.00 8.16
N ASP A 343 -36.78 16.57 7.30
CA ASP A 343 -37.02 17.82 6.58
C ASP A 343 -37.30 19.05 7.49
N GLU A 344 -36.86 18.97 8.77
CA GLU A 344 -37.03 20.05 9.75
C GLU A 344 -35.92 21.12 9.61
N LEU A 345 -34.75 20.74 9.02
CA LEU A 345 -33.60 21.59 8.85
C LEU A 345 -32.94 21.32 7.49
N SER A 346 -32.58 22.39 6.75
CA SER A 346 -31.86 22.17 5.51
C SER A 346 -30.43 21.66 5.74
N PRO A 347 -29.87 20.82 4.85
CA PRO A 347 -28.50 20.33 4.97
C PRO A 347 -27.45 21.46 5.10
N PHE A 348 -27.70 22.57 4.40
CA PHE A 348 -26.79 23.73 4.42
C PHE A 348 -26.84 24.45 5.78
N ALA A 349 -28.04 24.68 6.33
CA ALA A 349 -28.20 25.30 7.67
C ALA A 349 -27.63 24.40 8.75
N ALA A 350 -27.86 23.08 8.68
CA ALA A 350 -27.27 22.11 9.61
C ALA A 350 -25.73 22.18 9.62
N ALA A 351 -25.12 22.24 8.44
CA ALA A 351 -23.67 22.36 8.32
C ALA A 351 -23.14 23.66 8.92
N MET A 352 -23.81 24.81 8.68
CA MET A 352 -23.42 26.11 9.21
C MET A 352 -23.50 26.13 10.74
N ILE A 353 -24.57 25.58 11.35
CA ILE A 353 -24.72 25.47 12.80
C ILE A 353 -23.55 24.71 13.44
N LEU A 354 -23.12 23.60 12.82
CA LEU A 354 -22.00 22.79 13.29
C LEU A 354 -20.67 23.54 13.19
N LEU A 355 -20.43 24.22 12.06
CA LEU A 355 -19.23 25.01 11.84
C LEU A 355 -19.12 26.21 12.80
N GLU A 356 -20.22 26.96 12.97
CA GLU A 356 -20.26 28.08 13.91
C GLU A 356 -20.03 27.64 15.37
N LYS A 357 -20.53 26.46 15.73
CA LYS A 357 -20.29 25.87 17.06
C LYS A 357 -18.85 25.46 17.26
N TYR A 358 -18.21 24.96 16.23
CA TYR A 358 -16.80 24.50 16.28
C TYR A 358 -15.79 25.68 16.37
N PHE A 359 -16.09 26.81 15.73
CA PHE A 359 -15.22 27.98 15.71
C PHE A 359 -15.40 28.95 16.90
N LYS A 360 -16.38 28.71 17.77
CA LYS A 360 -16.57 29.42 19.04
C LYS A 360 -15.84 28.74 20.18
#